data_639b40219d01a8f8e1f2d2c00c6ef2c1
#
_entry.id   639b40219d01a8f8e1f2d2c00c6ef2c1
#
_cell.length_a   1.000
_cell.length_b   1.000
_cell.length_c   1.000
_cell.angle_alpha   90.00
_cell.angle_beta   90.00
_cell.angle_gamma   90.00
#
_symmetry.space_group_name_H-M   'P 1'
#
loop_
_entity.id
_entity.type
_entity.pdbx_description
1 polymer ?
#
loop_
_entity_poly.entity_id
_entity_poly.type
_entity_poly.pdbx_seq_one_letter_code
_entity_poly.pdbx_strand_id
1 'polypeptide(L)'
;FHIYTVDEHTLRVMLKLESFLAEDEAESHPICHQIFSQISDRTLLYVAALFHDIAKGRGGDHAELGAEDIAEFSRLHGFDRREIETMAWLVREHLLMSITAQRRDIHDPEVVMSFAESVQNHVRLDYLTCLTVADICATNGTLWNSWKRSLFASLYDYTSQQFRQGMNLLLDNKEKILENRQLALVILSEDQPELSEEKILALWQRCPDDYFLRNSPKQIAWHTELLTEFDGEVLVKISNRFSSGGTEIFVYCPDQANLFNKVVSTIGAKKFSIHDAQILTSDDGYVFDSFIITELNGELVRSERRRELEAVLTSVLLGEKLPSMSFANNRQLQHFT
;
A
#
# COMPACT_ATOMS: atom_id res chain seq x y z
N PHE A 1 17.85 1.88 -10.04
CA PHE A 1 19.33 1.71 -10.00
C PHE A 1 19.64 0.64 -8.97
N HIS A 2 20.09 -0.55 -9.42
CA HIS A 2 20.62 -1.56 -8.52
C HIS A 2 21.97 -1.06 -7.97
N ILE A 3 22.15 -1.18 -6.65
CA ILE A 3 23.43 -0.87 -5.99
C ILE A 3 24.43 -1.99 -6.25
N TYR A 4 23.96 -3.17 -6.58
CA TYR A 4 24.72 -4.40 -6.76
C TYR A 4 24.74 -4.87 -8.22
N THR A 5 25.71 -5.70 -8.57
CA THR A 5 25.72 -6.48 -9.82
C THR A 5 24.60 -7.52 -9.80
N VAL A 6 24.19 -8.02 -10.97
CA VAL A 6 23.06 -8.99 -11.08
C VAL A 6 23.31 -10.25 -10.24
N ASP A 7 24.52 -10.79 -10.27
CA ASP A 7 24.91 -11.97 -9.51
C ASP A 7 24.86 -11.74 -7.99
N GLU A 8 25.41 -10.63 -7.50
CA GLU A 8 25.36 -10.26 -6.09
C GLU A 8 23.92 -10.01 -5.63
N HIS A 9 23.11 -9.32 -6.46
CA HIS A 9 21.70 -9.10 -6.18
C HIS A 9 20.95 -10.43 -6.08
N THR A 10 21.13 -11.33 -7.05
CA THR A 10 20.50 -12.67 -7.06
C THR A 10 20.84 -13.46 -5.80
N LEU A 11 22.11 -13.48 -5.38
CA LEU A 11 22.50 -14.15 -4.14
C LEU A 11 21.83 -13.54 -2.90
N ARG A 12 21.68 -12.21 -2.87
CA ARG A 12 20.97 -11.52 -1.77
C ARG A 12 19.49 -11.86 -1.75
N VAL A 13 18.84 -11.99 -2.91
CA VAL A 13 17.44 -12.47 -3.00
C VAL A 13 17.31 -13.87 -2.42
N MET A 14 18.23 -14.79 -2.78
CA MET A 14 18.26 -16.14 -2.26
C MET A 14 18.41 -16.18 -0.73
N LEU A 15 19.37 -15.42 -0.19
CA LEU A 15 19.61 -15.30 1.25
C LEU A 15 18.40 -14.70 1.98
N LYS A 16 17.73 -13.72 1.35
CA LYS A 16 16.53 -13.11 1.93
C LYS A 16 15.36 -14.10 1.96
N LEU A 17 15.16 -14.88 0.92
CA LEU A 17 14.15 -15.96 0.91
C LEU A 17 14.39 -16.95 2.04
N GLU A 18 15.64 -17.41 2.22
CA GLU A 18 15.98 -18.33 3.30
C GLU A 18 15.76 -17.72 4.69
N SER A 19 16.03 -16.41 4.83
CA SER A 19 15.82 -15.71 6.10
C SER A 19 14.37 -15.71 6.57
N PHE A 20 13.38 -15.83 5.66
CA PHE A 20 11.96 -15.85 6.05
C PHE A 20 11.58 -17.03 6.95
N LEU A 21 12.43 -18.07 7.07
CA LEU A 21 12.24 -19.16 8.03
C LEU A 21 12.63 -18.81 9.47
N ALA A 22 13.42 -17.75 9.65
CA ALA A 22 13.92 -17.37 10.95
C ALA A 22 12.82 -16.73 11.81
N GLU A 23 12.80 -17.00 13.11
CA GLU A 23 11.75 -16.50 14.02
C GLU A 23 11.75 -14.97 14.15
N ASP A 24 12.88 -14.31 14.03
CA ASP A 24 13.02 -12.86 14.06
C ASP A 24 12.42 -12.20 12.81
N GLU A 25 12.28 -12.90 11.71
CA GLU A 25 11.60 -12.42 10.50
C GLU A 25 10.08 -12.45 10.63
N ALA A 26 9.50 -13.21 11.55
CA ALA A 26 8.07 -13.23 11.82
C ALA A 26 7.52 -11.84 12.20
N GLU A 27 8.32 -10.99 12.86
CA GLU A 27 7.94 -9.62 13.20
C GLU A 27 8.17 -8.65 12.04
N SER A 28 9.30 -8.80 11.35
CA SER A 28 9.69 -7.90 10.26
C SER A 28 8.96 -8.17 8.95
N HIS A 29 8.68 -9.44 8.64
CA HIS A 29 8.05 -9.92 7.40
C HIS A 29 6.98 -10.98 7.66
N PRO A 30 5.92 -10.69 8.45
CA PRO A 30 4.98 -11.69 8.97
C PRO A 30 4.32 -12.51 7.87
N ILE A 31 3.89 -11.89 6.77
CA ILE A 31 3.28 -12.59 5.63
C ILE A 31 4.26 -13.54 4.97
N CYS A 32 5.48 -13.08 4.65
CA CYS A 32 6.48 -13.93 4.01
C CYS A 32 6.91 -15.08 4.93
N HIS A 33 7.07 -14.83 6.23
CA HIS A 33 7.36 -15.87 7.21
C HIS A 33 6.26 -16.94 7.25
N GLN A 34 4.98 -16.53 7.31
CA GLN A 34 3.84 -17.44 7.29
C GLN A 34 3.77 -18.23 5.99
N ILE A 35 3.82 -17.57 4.83
CA ILE A 35 3.73 -18.20 3.52
C ILE A 35 4.90 -19.16 3.32
N PHE A 36 6.13 -18.71 3.54
CA PHE A 36 7.34 -19.48 3.27
C PHE A 36 7.45 -20.72 4.15
N SER A 37 6.90 -20.66 5.38
CA SER A 37 6.81 -21.84 6.27
C SER A 37 5.83 -22.90 5.76
N GLN A 38 4.83 -22.51 4.95
CA GLN A 38 3.79 -23.39 4.42
C GLN A 38 4.07 -23.88 3.00
N ILE A 39 5.00 -23.27 2.27
CA ILE A 39 5.39 -23.72 0.93
C ILE A 39 6.02 -25.12 1.03
N SER A 40 5.39 -26.09 0.40
CA SER A 40 5.84 -27.49 0.42
C SER A 40 7.07 -27.72 -0.43
N ASP A 41 7.17 -27.07 -1.60
CA ASP A 41 8.31 -27.15 -2.50
C ASP A 41 8.92 -25.76 -2.76
N ARG A 42 9.96 -25.44 -2.00
CA ARG A 42 10.70 -24.18 -2.12
C ARG A 42 11.67 -24.19 -3.29
N THR A 43 11.95 -25.36 -3.87
CA THR A 43 12.88 -25.50 -4.99
C THR A 43 12.45 -24.64 -6.16
N LEU A 44 11.15 -24.63 -6.50
CA LEU A 44 10.61 -23.83 -7.59
C LEU A 44 10.87 -22.34 -7.40
N LEU A 45 10.68 -21.85 -6.16
CA LEU A 45 10.91 -20.45 -5.82
C LEU A 45 12.39 -20.07 -5.86
N TYR A 46 13.28 -20.93 -5.37
CA TYR A 46 14.72 -20.69 -5.44
C TYR A 46 15.23 -20.67 -6.88
N VAL A 47 14.77 -21.62 -7.72
CA VAL A 47 15.15 -21.64 -9.14
C VAL A 47 14.60 -20.40 -9.85
N ALA A 48 13.35 -20.00 -9.60
CA ALA A 48 12.80 -18.75 -10.14
C ALA A 48 13.60 -17.52 -9.69
N ALA A 49 14.00 -17.46 -8.40
CA ALA A 49 14.83 -16.39 -7.88
C ALA A 49 16.22 -16.33 -8.55
N LEU A 50 16.82 -17.46 -8.91
CA LEU A 50 18.09 -17.48 -9.65
C LEU A 50 17.94 -16.87 -11.06
N PHE A 51 16.78 -17.02 -11.68
CA PHE A 51 16.55 -16.62 -13.07
C PHE A 51 15.83 -15.28 -13.23
N HIS A 52 15.23 -14.70 -12.20
CA HIS A 52 14.36 -13.52 -12.34
C HIS A 52 15.02 -12.34 -13.06
N ASP A 53 16.30 -12.15 -12.85
CA ASP A 53 17.11 -11.05 -13.41
C ASP A 53 18.23 -11.51 -14.37
N ILE A 54 18.33 -12.80 -14.66
CA ILE A 54 19.48 -13.40 -15.38
C ILE A 54 19.73 -12.80 -16.76
N ALA A 55 18.69 -12.32 -17.41
CA ALA A 55 18.75 -11.75 -18.75
C ALA A 55 18.97 -10.23 -18.78
N LYS A 56 19.17 -9.59 -17.62
CA LYS A 56 19.48 -8.15 -17.56
C LYS A 56 20.75 -7.82 -18.37
N GLY A 57 20.64 -6.78 -19.19
CA GLY A 57 21.75 -6.34 -20.04
C GLY A 57 21.89 -7.07 -21.40
N ARG A 58 21.06 -8.07 -21.69
CA ARG A 58 21.09 -8.82 -22.97
C ARG A 58 20.37 -8.11 -24.13
N GLY A 59 19.67 -7.01 -23.84
CA GLY A 59 18.82 -6.31 -24.81
C GLY A 59 17.43 -7.00 -24.95
N GLY A 60 16.38 -6.19 -25.03
CA GLY A 60 14.99 -6.67 -24.98
C GLY A 60 14.44 -6.73 -23.57
N ASP A 61 13.27 -7.36 -23.40
CA ASP A 61 12.65 -7.56 -22.11
C ASP A 61 13.34 -8.71 -21.34
N HIS A 62 14.01 -8.36 -20.24
CA HIS A 62 14.75 -9.33 -19.44
C HIS A 62 13.86 -10.37 -18.75
N ALA A 63 12.60 -10.03 -18.45
CA ALA A 63 11.67 -10.94 -17.81
C ALA A 63 11.20 -12.02 -18.81
N GLU A 64 10.89 -11.63 -20.04
CA GLU A 64 10.55 -12.58 -21.10
C GLU A 64 11.75 -13.49 -21.45
N LEU A 65 12.93 -12.92 -21.66
CA LEU A 65 14.14 -13.70 -21.96
C LEU A 65 14.52 -14.65 -20.82
N GLY A 66 14.40 -14.17 -19.56
CA GLY A 66 14.64 -15.00 -18.38
C GLY A 66 13.63 -16.14 -18.24
N ALA A 67 12.37 -15.89 -18.61
CA ALA A 67 11.33 -16.92 -18.61
C ALA A 67 11.58 -18.02 -19.66
N GLU A 68 12.15 -17.69 -20.83
CA GLU A 68 12.59 -18.67 -21.83
C GLU A 68 13.77 -19.49 -21.31
N ASP A 69 14.78 -18.82 -20.74
CA ASP A 69 15.97 -19.44 -20.18
C ASP A 69 15.63 -20.45 -19.06
N ILE A 70 14.76 -20.06 -18.09
CA ILE A 70 14.37 -20.96 -17.00
C ILE A 70 13.52 -22.14 -17.52
N ALA A 71 12.68 -21.93 -18.52
CA ALA A 71 11.89 -23.01 -19.11
C ALA A 71 12.78 -24.06 -19.77
N GLU A 72 13.83 -23.65 -20.48
CA GLU A 72 14.81 -24.55 -21.07
C GLU A 72 15.63 -25.27 -20.00
N PHE A 73 16.17 -24.54 -19.04
CA PHE A 73 16.90 -25.08 -17.89
C PHE A 73 16.07 -26.15 -17.18
N SER A 74 14.85 -25.82 -16.81
CA SER A 74 13.99 -26.72 -16.04
C SER A 74 13.63 -27.98 -16.78
N ARG A 75 13.42 -27.87 -18.10
CA ARG A 75 13.19 -29.05 -18.96
C ARG A 75 14.39 -30.01 -19.00
N LEU A 76 15.60 -29.44 -19.07
CA LEU A 76 16.84 -30.21 -19.05
C LEU A 76 17.10 -30.91 -17.71
N HIS A 77 16.56 -30.34 -16.60
CA HIS A 77 16.76 -30.86 -15.27
C HIS A 77 15.60 -31.71 -14.73
N GLY A 78 14.64 -32.06 -15.61
CA GLY A 78 13.62 -33.05 -15.32
C GLY A 78 12.43 -32.55 -14.50
N PHE A 79 12.22 -31.22 -14.44
CA PHE A 79 11.00 -30.65 -13.86
C PHE A 79 9.78 -31.00 -14.70
N ASP A 80 8.64 -31.16 -14.06
CA ASP A 80 7.40 -31.43 -14.77
C ASP A 80 6.84 -30.17 -15.48
N ARG A 81 5.84 -30.38 -16.33
CA ARG A 81 5.26 -29.29 -17.13
C ARG A 81 4.68 -28.17 -16.25
N ARG A 82 4.01 -28.50 -15.14
CA ARG A 82 3.38 -27.51 -14.24
C ARG A 82 4.43 -26.71 -13.49
N GLU A 83 5.48 -27.37 -13.04
CA GLU A 83 6.64 -26.75 -12.40
C GLU A 83 7.32 -25.77 -13.36
N ILE A 84 7.58 -26.18 -14.60
CA ILE A 84 8.17 -25.31 -15.64
C ILE A 84 7.28 -24.09 -15.92
N GLU A 85 5.98 -24.31 -16.14
CA GLU A 85 5.02 -23.23 -16.38
C GLU A 85 4.95 -22.25 -15.20
N THR A 86 5.02 -22.75 -13.97
CA THR A 86 5.01 -21.90 -12.75
C THR A 86 6.29 -21.08 -12.62
N MET A 87 7.45 -21.70 -12.79
CA MET A 87 8.74 -21.01 -12.71
C MET A 87 8.91 -19.97 -13.82
N ALA A 88 8.58 -20.32 -15.06
CA ALA A 88 8.64 -19.39 -16.20
C ALA A 88 7.67 -18.20 -16.00
N TRP A 89 6.47 -18.47 -15.48
CA TRP A 89 5.53 -17.43 -15.12
C TRP A 89 6.07 -16.51 -14.00
N LEU A 90 6.66 -17.07 -12.93
CA LEU A 90 7.25 -16.28 -11.85
C LEU A 90 8.35 -15.34 -12.35
N VAL A 91 9.22 -15.82 -13.23
CA VAL A 91 10.29 -14.99 -13.81
C VAL A 91 9.71 -13.91 -14.71
N ARG A 92 8.74 -14.25 -15.57
CA ARG A 92 8.06 -13.26 -16.44
C ARG A 92 7.36 -12.18 -15.65
N GLU A 93 6.66 -12.57 -14.60
CA GLU A 93 5.77 -11.67 -13.85
C GLU A 93 6.36 -11.21 -12.50
N HIS A 94 7.68 -11.36 -12.29
CA HIS A 94 8.30 -11.02 -11.00
C HIS A 94 8.09 -9.55 -10.56
N LEU A 95 7.87 -8.64 -11.51
CA LEU A 95 7.58 -7.22 -11.25
C LEU A 95 6.09 -6.92 -11.06
N LEU A 96 5.17 -7.85 -11.41
CA LEU A 96 3.74 -7.62 -11.44
C LEU A 96 3.20 -7.11 -10.10
N MET A 97 3.51 -7.79 -9.00
CA MET A 97 3.03 -7.40 -7.67
C MET A 97 3.61 -6.05 -7.26
N SER A 98 4.88 -5.80 -7.53
CA SER A 98 5.56 -4.53 -7.22
C SER A 98 4.95 -3.36 -7.99
N ILE A 99 4.67 -3.55 -9.28
CA ILE A 99 4.04 -2.52 -10.12
C ILE A 99 2.61 -2.27 -9.66
N THR A 100 1.81 -3.31 -9.41
CA THR A 100 0.43 -3.18 -8.97
C THR A 100 0.34 -2.45 -7.63
N ALA A 101 1.08 -2.93 -6.62
CA ALA A 101 1.05 -2.35 -5.28
C ALA A 101 1.52 -0.89 -5.25
N GLN A 102 2.55 -0.52 -6.01
CA GLN A 102 3.17 0.81 -5.90
C GLN A 102 2.67 1.84 -6.91
N ARG A 103 1.92 1.43 -7.95
CA ARG A 103 1.52 2.33 -9.04
C ARG A 103 0.03 2.31 -9.35
N ARG A 104 -0.75 1.45 -8.67
CA ARG A 104 -2.20 1.35 -8.86
C ARG A 104 -2.90 1.49 -7.53
N ASP A 105 -4.16 1.89 -7.57
CA ASP A 105 -5.02 1.92 -6.39
C ASP A 105 -5.46 0.49 -6.04
N ILE A 106 -4.83 -0.11 -5.02
CA ILE A 106 -5.17 -1.47 -4.57
C ILE A 106 -6.51 -1.55 -3.83
N HIS A 107 -7.13 -0.41 -3.54
CA HIS A 107 -8.49 -0.36 -2.99
C HIS A 107 -9.56 -0.39 -4.08
N ASP A 108 -9.16 -0.20 -5.34
CA ASP A 108 -10.04 -0.38 -6.50
C ASP A 108 -10.24 -1.88 -6.78
N PRO A 109 -11.49 -2.39 -6.67
CA PRO A 109 -11.78 -3.80 -6.93
C PRO A 109 -11.39 -4.27 -8.34
N GLU A 110 -11.45 -3.41 -9.35
CA GLU A 110 -11.05 -3.75 -10.72
C GLU A 110 -9.54 -4.01 -10.81
N VAL A 111 -8.73 -3.25 -10.07
CA VAL A 111 -7.28 -3.44 -9.99
C VAL A 111 -6.95 -4.77 -9.32
N VAL A 112 -7.61 -5.08 -8.20
CA VAL A 112 -7.43 -6.35 -7.48
C VAL A 112 -7.86 -7.53 -8.33
N MET A 113 -8.98 -7.43 -9.05
CA MET A 113 -9.49 -8.47 -9.93
C MET A 113 -8.53 -8.71 -11.10
N SER A 114 -8.08 -7.67 -11.79
CA SER A 114 -7.11 -7.79 -12.89
C SER A 114 -5.79 -8.43 -12.41
N PHE A 115 -5.33 -8.09 -11.21
CA PHE A 115 -4.17 -8.72 -10.60
C PHE A 115 -4.43 -10.20 -10.28
N ALA A 116 -5.58 -10.52 -9.68
CA ALA A 116 -5.98 -11.91 -9.39
C ALA A 116 -6.09 -12.76 -10.65
N GLU A 117 -6.66 -12.23 -11.74
CA GLU A 117 -6.72 -12.91 -13.04
C GLU A 117 -5.34 -13.21 -13.60
N SER A 118 -4.40 -12.28 -13.46
CA SER A 118 -3.00 -12.46 -13.90
C SER A 118 -2.27 -13.52 -13.07
N VAL A 119 -2.49 -13.52 -11.75
CA VAL A 119 -1.87 -14.47 -10.80
C VAL A 119 -2.51 -15.86 -10.87
N GLN A 120 -3.82 -15.95 -11.07
CA GLN A 120 -4.64 -17.16 -11.30
C GLN A 120 -4.91 -18.06 -10.07
N ASN A 121 -4.00 -18.18 -9.11
CA ASN A 121 -4.19 -19.08 -7.96
C ASN A 121 -3.30 -18.70 -6.76
N HIS A 122 -3.64 -19.26 -5.58
CA HIS A 122 -2.91 -19.02 -4.34
C HIS A 122 -1.44 -19.42 -4.40
N VAL A 123 -1.09 -20.52 -5.05
CA VAL A 123 0.30 -21.00 -5.11
C VAL A 123 1.19 -19.97 -5.82
N ARG A 124 0.72 -19.42 -6.95
CA ARG A 124 1.43 -18.34 -7.65
C ARG A 124 1.48 -17.05 -6.85
N LEU A 125 0.39 -16.71 -6.14
CA LEU A 125 0.34 -15.56 -5.25
C LEU A 125 1.39 -15.67 -4.14
N ASP A 126 1.48 -16.82 -3.50
CA ASP A 126 2.43 -17.10 -2.43
C ASP A 126 3.88 -16.96 -2.91
N TYR A 127 4.21 -17.61 -4.02
CA TYR A 127 5.55 -17.53 -4.61
C TYR A 127 5.90 -16.11 -5.06
N LEU A 128 4.98 -15.43 -5.76
CA LEU A 128 5.19 -14.06 -6.23
C LEU A 128 5.40 -13.09 -5.07
N THR A 129 4.63 -13.24 -3.98
CA THR A 129 4.76 -12.41 -2.79
C THR A 129 6.13 -12.55 -2.16
N CYS A 130 6.59 -13.78 -1.89
CA CYS A 130 7.89 -14.02 -1.31
C CYS A 130 9.03 -13.54 -2.22
N LEU A 131 8.95 -13.80 -3.53
CA LEU A 131 9.95 -13.35 -4.50
C LEU A 131 10.03 -11.82 -4.55
N THR A 132 8.88 -11.14 -4.66
CA THR A 132 8.83 -9.68 -4.75
C THR A 132 9.38 -9.01 -3.49
N VAL A 133 9.02 -9.50 -2.30
CA VAL A 133 9.54 -8.93 -1.03
C VAL A 133 11.04 -9.17 -0.92
N ALA A 134 11.52 -10.34 -1.27
CA ALA A 134 12.94 -10.66 -1.25
C ALA A 134 13.74 -9.80 -2.23
N ASP A 135 13.24 -9.59 -3.45
CA ASP A 135 13.85 -8.73 -4.47
C ASP A 135 13.96 -7.27 -4.00
N ILE A 136 12.89 -6.69 -3.45
CA ILE A 136 12.90 -5.32 -2.92
C ILE A 136 13.91 -5.20 -1.78
N CYS A 137 13.92 -6.12 -0.83
CA CYS A 137 14.86 -6.11 0.30
C CYS A 137 16.31 -6.26 -0.14
N ALA A 138 16.57 -7.09 -1.16
CA ALA A 138 17.90 -7.33 -1.70
C ALA A 138 18.42 -6.17 -2.57
N THR A 139 17.53 -5.37 -3.15
CA THR A 139 17.91 -4.21 -3.99
C THR A 139 18.52 -3.10 -3.15
N ASN A 140 17.87 -2.74 -2.05
CA ASN A 140 18.37 -1.79 -1.07
C ASN A 140 17.55 -1.93 0.22
N GLY A 141 18.22 -2.19 1.36
CA GLY A 141 17.56 -2.40 2.65
C GLY A 141 16.68 -1.25 3.15
N THR A 142 16.88 -0.03 2.63
CA THR A 142 16.05 1.14 2.98
C THR A 142 14.75 1.23 2.18
N LEU A 143 14.59 0.41 1.13
CA LEU A 143 13.40 0.42 0.29
C LEU A 143 12.21 -0.29 0.94
N TRP A 144 12.46 -1.22 1.88
CA TRP A 144 11.42 -1.93 2.61
C TRP A 144 11.12 -1.22 3.93
N ASN A 145 9.94 -0.66 4.06
CA ASN A 145 9.48 0.07 5.24
C ASN A 145 8.10 -0.42 5.69
N SER A 146 7.60 0.09 6.81
CA SER A 146 6.30 -0.30 7.38
C SER A 146 5.13 -0.04 6.42
N TRP A 147 5.16 1.04 5.65
CA TRP A 147 4.16 1.33 4.64
C TRP A 147 4.13 0.28 3.53
N LYS A 148 5.29 -0.01 2.91
CA LYS A 148 5.36 -1.04 1.87
C LYS A 148 4.92 -2.40 2.38
N ARG A 149 5.36 -2.78 3.58
CA ARG A 149 4.91 -4.02 4.23
C ARG A 149 3.39 -4.11 4.28
N SER A 150 2.71 -3.06 4.74
CA SER A 150 1.25 -3.04 4.82
C SER A 150 0.59 -3.03 3.44
N LEU A 151 1.14 -2.28 2.49
CA LEU A 151 0.62 -2.20 1.13
C LEU A 151 0.64 -3.57 0.43
N PHE A 152 1.76 -4.29 0.51
CA PHE A 152 1.89 -5.62 -0.07
C PHE A 152 1.03 -6.65 0.67
N ALA A 153 0.91 -6.53 2.00
CA ALA A 153 0.02 -7.33 2.81
C ALA A 153 -1.44 -7.16 2.37
N SER A 154 -1.89 -5.92 2.19
CA SER A 154 -3.26 -5.63 1.75
C SER A 154 -3.54 -6.19 0.36
N LEU A 155 -2.62 -6.03 -0.61
CA LEU A 155 -2.80 -6.61 -1.94
C LEU A 155 -2.87 -8.14 -1.90
N TYR A 156 -2.04 -8.80 -1.08
CA TYR A 156 -2.08 -10.24 -0.87
C TYR A 156 -3.45 -10.67 -0.30
N ASP A 157 -3.91 -10.00 0.77
CA ASP A 157 -5.16 -10.33 1.44
C ASP A 157 -6.38 -10.14 0.53
N TYR A 158 -6.46 -9.02 -0.19
CA TYR A 158 -7.53 -8.75 -1.14
C TYR A 158 -7.56 -9.78 -2.27
N THR A 159 -6.40 -10.14 -2.82
CA THR A 159 -6.29 -11.16 -3.86
C THR A 159 -6.66 -12.55 -3.34
N SER A 160 -6.21 -12.90 -2.13
CA SER A 160 -6.57 -14.16 -1.47
C SER A 160 -8.08 -14.26 -1.23
N GLN A 161 -8.72 -13.15 -0.86
CA GLN A 161 -10.17 -13.08 -0.71
C GLN A 161 -10.87 -13.31 -2.05
N GLN A 162 -10.40 -12.70 -3.15
CA GLN A 162 -10.93 -12.94 -4.49
C GLN A 162 -10.88 -14.42 -4.89
N PHE A 163 -9.78 -15.12 -4.61
CA PHE A 163 -9.69 -16.56 -4.89
C PHE A 163 -10.62 -17.43 -4.07
N ARG A 164 -10.99 -17.00 -2.84
CA ARG A 164 -11.93 -17.73 -1.96
C ARG A 164 -13.39 -17.52 -2.34
N GLN A 165 -13.76 -16.31 -2.73
CA GLN A 165 -15.17 -15.90 -2.90
C GLN A 165 -15.68 -16.05 -4.34
N GLY A 166 -14.80 -16.13 -5.34
CA GLY A 166 -15.21 -16.08 -6.74
C GLY A 166 -15.72 -14.69 -7.16
N MET A 167 -15.88 -14.44 -8.47
CA MET A 167 -16.11 -13.12 -9.08
C MET A 167 -17.51 -12.49 -8.83
N ASN A 168 -17.92 -12.24 -7.60
CA ASN A 168 -19.17 -11.55 -7.26
C ASN A 168 -18.92 -10.15 -6.66
N LEU A 169 -18.20 -9.30 -7.38
CA LEU A 169 -17.69 -8.00 -6.90
C LEU A 169 -18.76 -6.93 -6.57
N LEU A 170 -19.88 -6.90 -7.27
CA LEU A 170 -20.88 -5.83 -7.09
C LEU A 170 -21.76 -6.00 -5.84
N LEU A 171 -21.96 -7.23 -5.38
CA LEU A 171 -22.64 -7.51 -4.12
C LEU A 171 -21.71 -7.25 -2.92
N ASP A 172 -20.43 -7.48 -3.12
CA ASP A 172 -19.40 -7.41 -2.09
C ASP A 172 -19.15 -5.97 -1.59
N ASN A 173 -19.17 -4.96 -2.48
CA ASN A 173 -18.95 -3.55 -2.09
C ASN A 173 -20.05 -3.02 -1.15
N LYS A 174 -21.31 -3.33 -1.38
CA LYS A 174 -22.40 -2.90 -0.50
C LYS A 174 -22.35 -3.60 0.85
N GLU A 175 -22.04 -4.90 0.85
CA GLU A 175 -21.83 -5.65 2.09
C GLU A 175 -20.64 -5.11 2.86
N LYS A 176 -19.53 -4.82 2.19
CA LYS A 176 -18.33 -4.25 2.81
C LYS A 176 -18.56 -2.85 3.41
N ILE A 177 -19.31 -2.00 2.72
CA ILE A 177 -19.71 -0.68 3.26
C ILE A 177 -20.53 -0.87 4.54
N LEU A 178 -21.52 -1.78 4.52
CA LEU A 178 -22.36 -2.05 5.68
C LEU A 178 -21.54 -2.64 6.83
N GLU A 179 -20.66 -3.57 6.57
CA GLU A 179 -19.78 -4.18 7.56
C GLU A 179 -18.85 -3.13 8.19
N ASN A 180 -18.17 -2.30 7.36
CA ASN A 180 -17.30 -1.25 7.85
C ASN A 180 -18.05 -0.22 8.70
N ARG A 181 -19.27 0.16 8.30
CA ARG A 181 -20.13 1.06 9.09
C ARG A 181 -20.53 0.41 10.43
N GLN A 182 -20.93 -0.86 10.42
CA GLN A 182 -21.32 -1.56 11.64
C GLN A 182 -20.15 -1.70 12.63
N LEU A 183 -18.98 -2.11 12.13
CA LEU A 183 -17.78 -2.23 12.96
C LEU A 183 -17.33 -0.87 13.52
N ALA A 184 -17.42 0.20 12.72
CA ALA A 184 -17.10 1.54 13.18
C ALA A 184 -18.09 2.03 14.26
N LEU A 185 -19.40 1.69 14.15
CA LEU A 185 -20.38 2.01 15.20
C LEU A 185 -20.05 1.27 16.51
N VAL A 186 -19.65 0.00 16.44
CA VAL A 186 -19.22 -0.75 17.63
C VAL A 186 -18.05 -0.06 18.31
N ILE A 187 -17.01 0.32 17.55
CA ILE A 187 -15.84 1.03 18.09
C ILE A 187 -16.27 2.35 18.75
N LEU A 188 -17.09 3.14 18.05
CA LEU A 188 -17.57 4.42 18.58
C LEU A 188 -18.41 4.26 19.86
N SER A 189 -19.23 3.21 19.94
CA SER A 189 -20.03 2.95 21.14
C SER A 189 -19.19 2.57 22.36
N GLU A 190 -18.04 1.96 22.15
CA GLU A 190 -17.08 1.61 23.21
C GLU A 190 -16.22 2.81 23.63
N ASP A 191 -15.70 3.57 22.64
CA ASP A 191 -14.75 4.66 22.86
C ASP A 191 -15.45 5.98 23.22
N GLN A 192 -16.66 6.23 22.69
CA GLN A 192 -17.44 7.46 22.82
C GLN A 192 -18.92 7.20 23.16
N PRO A 193 -19.23 6.64 24.32
CA PRO A 193 -20.59 6.23 24.69
C PRO A 193 -21.59 7.41 24.76
N GLU A 194 -21.11 8.64 24.89
CA GLU A 194 -21.96 9.86 24.91
C GLU A 194 -22.39 10.29 23.49
N LEU A 195 -21.76 9.76 22.45
CA LEU A 195 -22.04 10.15 21.07
C LEU A 195 -23.28 9.42 20.55
N SER A 196 -24.35 10.18 20.24
CA SER A 196 -25.58 9.56 19.75
C SER A 196 -25.42 8.98 18.34
N GLU A 197 -25.95 7.78 18.12
CA GLU A 197 -25.95 7.12 16.81
C GLU A 197 -26.62 7.99 15.74
N GLU A 198 -27.65 8.76 16.10
CA GLU A 198 -28.33 9.68 15.18
C GLU A 198 -27.37 10.73 14.58
N LYS A 199 -26.47 11.30 15.42
CA LYS A 199 -25.45 12.26 14.97
C LYS A 199 -24.44 11.60 14.06
N ILE A 200 -24.01 10.39 14.38
CA ILE A 200 -23.09 9.60 13.56
C ILE A 200 -23.69 9.36 12.18
N LEU A 201 -24.92 8.84 12.14
CA LEU A 201 -25.59 8.54 10.88
C LEU A 201 -25.86 9.79 10.03
N ALA A 202 -26.20 10.91 10.65
CA ALA A 202 -26.37 12.20 9.97
C ALA A 202 -25.05 12.67 9.31
N LEU A 203 -23.92 12.50 9.99
CA LEU A 203 -22.60 12.79 9.43
C LEU A 203 -22.28 11.85 8.26
N TRP A 204 -22.53 10.55 8.41
CA TRP A 204 -22.22 9.55 7.40
C TRP A 204 -23.09 9.63 6.14
N GLN A 205 -24.26 10.26 6.22
CA GLN A 205 -25.09 10.58 5.02
C GLN A 205 -24.39 11.55 4.08
N ARG A 206 -23.44 12.34 4.56
CA ARG A 206 -22.66 13.29 3.76
C ARG A 206 -21.43 12.63 3.11
N CYS A 207 -21.00 11.47 3.60
CA CYS A 207 -19.84 10.77 3.11
C CYS A 207 -20.18 9.92 1.88
N PRO A 208 -19.41 9.99 0.77
CA PRO A 208 -19.61 9.12 -0.38
C PRO A 208 -19.34 7.65 -0.03
N ASP A 209 -19.91 6.72 -0.80
CA ASP A 209 -19.72 5.28 -0.58
C ASP A 209 -18.23 4.87 -0.63
N ASP A 210 -17.45 5.49 -1.49
CA ASP A 210 -16.00 5.30 -1.60
C ASP A 210 -15.25 5.59 -0.29
N TYR A 211 -15.74 6.51 0.53
CA TYR A 211 -15.16 6.79 1.83
C TYR A 211 -15.17 5.55 2.73
N PHE A 212 -16.29 4.82 2.74
CA PHE A 212 -16.44 3.60 3.56
C PHE A 212 -15.72 2.39 2.98
N LEU A 213 -15.47 2.36 1.68
CA LEU A 213 -14.70 1.29 1.03
C LEU A 213 -13.19 1.43 1.28
N ARG A 214 -12.70 2.68 1.27
CA ARG A 214 -11.26 2.99 1.33
C ARG A 214 -10.72 3.10 2.76
N ASN A 215 -11.58 3.35 3.73
CA ASN A 215 -11.19 3.52 5.12
C ASN A 215 -11.55 2.29 5.96
N SER A 216 -10.63 1.89 6.84
CA SER A 216 -10.89 0.84 7.82
C SER A 216 -11.92 1.29 8.87
N PRO A 217 -12.63 0.37 9.55
CA PRO A 217 -13.55 0.73 10.63
C PRO A 217 -12.95 1.63 11.70
N LYS A 218 -11.67 1.44 12.03
CA LYS A 218 -10.94 2.27 13.01
C LYS A 218 -10.70 3.69 12.51
N GLN A 219 -10.37 3.86 11.22
CA GLN A 219 -10.23 5.18 10.60
C GLN A 219 -11.58 5.89 10.55
N ILE A 220 -12.64 5.20 10.12
CA ILE A 220 -14.00 5.75 10.08
C ILE A 220 -14.43 6.21 11.49
N ALA A 221 -14.20 5.42 12.52
CA ALA A 221 -14.50 5.79 13.90
C ALA A 221 -13.72 7.03 14.34
N TRP A 222 -12.41 7.06 14.10
CA TRP A 222 -11.56 8.20 14.43
C TRP A 222 -11.96 9.50 13.70
N HIS A 223 -12.20 9.43 12.39
CA HIS A 223 -12.68 10.59 11.61
C HIS A 223 -14.04 11.08 12.15
N THR A 224 -14.95 10.14 12.49
CA THR A 224 -16.27 10.48 13.04
C THR A 224 -16.16 11.19 14.39
N GLU A 225 -15.31 10.70 15.29
CA GLU A 225 -15.01 11.36 16.58
C GLU A 225 -14.54 12.80 16.34
N LEU A 226 -13.54 12.99 15.49
CA LEU A 226 -13.00 14.31 15.18
C LEU A 226 -14.06 15.27 14.63
N LEU A 227 -14.88 14.78 13.69
CA LEU A 227 -15.87 15.60 12.98
C LEU A 227 -17.09 15.95 13.87
N THR A 228 -17.45 15.11 14.81
CA THR A 228 -18.58 15.37 15.71
C THR A 228 -18.26 16.40 16.79
N GLU A 229 -16.99 16.60 17.11
CA GLU A 229 -16.51 17.62 18.04
C GLU A 229 -16.09 18.92 17.35
N PHE A 230 -16.00 18.90 16.00
CA PHE A 230 -15.47 20.01 15.23
C PHE A 230 -16.56 21.03 14.85
N ASP A 231 -16.32 22.30 15.19
CA ASP A 231 -17.19 23.45 14.88
C ASP A 231 -16.48 24.54 14.05
N GLY A 232 -15.26 24.25 13.55
CA GLY A 232 -14.44 25.20 12.81
C GLY A 232 -14.61 25.11 11.29
N GLU A 233 -13.77 25.83 10.55
CA GLU A 233 -13.75 25.87 9.10
C GLU A 233 -12.78 24.84 8.48
N VAL A 234 -11.62 24.63 9.09
CA VAL A 234 -10.57 23.72 8.61
C VAL A 234 -10.12 22.81 9.74
N LEU A 235 -10.29 21.52 9.54
CA LEU A 235 -9.75 20.47 10.41
C LEU A 235 -8.58 19.78 9.73
N VAL A 236 -7.42 19.77 10.40
CA VAL A 236 -6.28 18.92 10.02
C VAL A 236 -5.90 18.11 11.24
N LYS A 237 -5.87 16.79 11.11
CA LYS A 237 -5.43 15.88 12.17
C LYS A 237 -4.44 14.86 11.64
N ILE A 238 -3.42 14.59 12.45
CA ILE A 238 -2.33 13.69 12.06
C ILE A 238 -2.15 12.59 13.10
N SER A 239 -2.24 11.33 12.67
CA SER A 239 -2.18 10.16 13.55
C SER A 239 -1.28 9.06 13.01
N ASN A 240 -0.63 8.31 13.91
CA ASN A 240 0.07 7.07 13.60
C ASN A 240 -0.75 5.82 13.96
N ARG A 241 -1.98 5.99 14.46
CA ARG A 241 -2.72 4.89 15.12
C ARG A 241 -3.49 4.02 14.14
N PHE A 242 -4.01 4.59 13.07
CA PHE A 242 -5.08 3.96 12.29
C PHE A 242 -4.66 3.64 10.86
N SER A 243 -3.60 4.26 10.36
CA SER A 243 -3.05 3.96 9.06
C SER A 243 -2.15 2.72 9.12
N SER A 244 -2.23 1.89 8.11
CA SER A 244 -1.42 0.69 8.00
C SER A 244 0.02 1.03 7.61
N GLY A 245 0.88 1.25 8.61
CA GLY A 245 2.34 1.39 8.42
C GLY A 245 2.84 2.77 8.00
N GLY A 246 1.96 3.79 7.93
CA GLY A 246 2.33 5.19 7.67
C GLY A 246 1.74 6.13 8.73
N THR A 247 2.00 7.41 8.58
CA THR A 247 1.35 8.48 9.35
C THR A 247 0.23 9.06 8.50
N GLU A 248 -0.99 9.02 8.99
CA GLU A 248 -2.15 9.57 8.30
C GLU A 248 -2.34 11.04 8.61
N ILE A 249 -2.57 11.83 7.57
CA ILE A 249 -3.08 13.21 7.66
C ILE A 249 -4.52 13.16 7.18
N PHE A 250 -5.46 13.52 8.04
CA PHE A 250 -6.85 13.71 7.68
C PHE A 250 -7.15 15.20 7.58
N VAL A 251 -7.76 15.60 6.45
CA VAL A 251 -8.14 16.99 6.14
C VAL A 251 -9.64 17.04 5.89
N TYR A 252 -10.33 17.90 6.61
CA TYR A 252 -11.73 18.22 6.39
C TYR A 252 -11.91 19.72 6.36
N CYS A 253 -12.39 20.23 5.23
CA CYS A 253 -12.68 21.66 5.04
C CYS A 253 -13.59 21.84 3.80
N PRO A 254 -14.16 23.06 3.58
CA PRO A 254 -14.79 23.38 2.30
C PRO A 254 -13.79 23.19 1.14
N ASP A 255 -14.27 22.64 0.03
CA ASP A 255 -13.45 22.52 -1.18
C ASP A 255 -13.00 23.90 -1.67
N GLN A 256 -11.74 24.02 -2.02
CA GLN A 256 -11.15 25.27 -2.44
C GLN A 256 -10.14 25.06 -3.58
N ALA A 257 -9.98 26.12 -4.40
CA ALA A 257 -9.04 26.08 -5.52
C ALA A 257 -7.60 25.70 -5.07
N ASN A 258 -7.02 24.74 -5.77
CA ASN A 258 -5.66 24.24 -5.53
C ASN A 258 -5.42 23.61 -4.14
N LEU A 259 -6.46 23.11 -3.47
CA LEU A 259 -6.36 22.48 -2.15
C LEU A 259 -5.30 21.37 -2.15
N PHE A 260 -5.41 20.40 -3.05
CA PHE A 260 -4.44 19.31 -3.21
C PHE A 260 -3.00 19.83 -3.33
N ASN A 261 -2.77 20.81 -4.22
CA ASN A 261 -1.43 21.38 -4.40
C ASN A 261 -0.90 22.06 -3.14
N LYS A 262 -1.76 22.75 -2.38
CA LYS A 262 -1.39 23.39 -1.12
C LYS A 262 -0.91 22.34 -0.10
N VAL A 263 -1.67 21.25 0.04
CA VAL A 263 -1.34 20.17 0.98
C VAL A 263 -0.05 19.48 0.56
N VAL A 264 0.05 18.99 -0.68
CA VAL A 264 1.22 18.25 -1.18
C VAL A 264 2.50 19.10 -1.14
N SER A 265 2.42 20.38 -1.55
CA SER A 265 3.56 21.29 -1.50
C SER A 265 4.03 21.54 -0.07
N THR A 266 3.10 21.65 0.88
CA THR A 266 3.43 21.83 2.30
C THR A 266 4.12 20.60 2.87
N ILE A 267 3.58 19.40 2.60
CA ILE A 267 4.17 18.12 3.01
C ILE A 267 5.60 17.99 2.43
N GLY A 268 5.77 18.26 1.13
CA GLY A 268 7.06 18.21 0.45
C GLY A 268 8.07 19.21 1.00
N ALA A 269 7.66 20.47 1.28
CA ALA A 269 8.50 21.49 1.89
C ALA A 269 9.00 21.10 3.28
N LYS A 270 8.21 20.29 4.02
CA LYS A 270 8.58 19.72 5.31
C LYS A 270 9.39 18.43 5.21
N LYS A 271 9.75 18.01 3.99
CA LYS A 271 10.59 16.83 3.71
C LYS A 271 10.00 15.52 4.24
N PHE A 272 8.71 15.29 3.97
CA PHE A 272 8.06 14.00 4.14
C PHE A 272 7.87 13.32 2.78
N SER A 273 7.83 12.00 2.78
CA SER A 273 7.44 11.19 1.63
C SER A 273 5.94 10.95 1.66
N ILE A 274 5.24 11.23 0.56
CA ILE A 274 3.82 10.90 0.39
C ILE A 274 3.75 9.55 -0.32
N HIS A 275 2.96 8.64 0.21
CA HIS A 275 2.80 7.28 -0.30
C HIS A 275 1.43 7.05 -0.90
N ASP A 276 0.40 7.67 -0.32
CA ASP A 276 -0.97 7.56 -0.78
C ASP A 276 -1.73 8.86 -0.52
N ALA A 277 -2.74 9.13 -1.34
CA ALA A 277 -3.63 10.26 -1.20
C ALA A 277 -5.04 9.87 -1.67
N GLN A 278 -5.99 9.93 -0.75
CA GLN A 278 -7.41 9.76 -1.04
C GLN A 278 -8.06 11.13 -1.06
N ILE A 279 -8.65 11.51 -2.18
CA ILE A 279 -9.28 12.79 -2.39
C ILE A 279 -10.78 12.53 -2.58
N LEU A 280 -11.57 12.92 -1.61
CA LEU A 280 -13.01 12.67 -1.58
C LEU A 280 -13.76 13.97 -1.29
N THR A 281 -14.67 14.34 -2.17
CA THR A 281 -15.53 15.52 -1.98
C THR A 281 -16.97 15.06 -1.79
N SER A 282 -17.61 15.55 -0.75
CA SER A 282 -19.03 15.32 -0.49
C SER A 282 -19.92 16.19 -1.37
N ASP A 283 -21.21 15.82 -1.52
CA ASP A 283 -22.17 16.55 -2.33
C ASP A 283 -22.40 18.01 -1.85
N ASP A 284 -22.15 18.26 -0.58
CA ASP A 284 -22.26 19.59 0.04
C ASP A 284 -20.98 20.44 -0.05
N GLY A 285 -19.98 19.95 -0.80
CA GLY A 285 -18.76 20.68 -1.11
C GLY A 285 -17.70 20.69 -0.03
N TYR A 286 -17.72 19.72 0.88
CA TYR A 286 -16.62 19.49 1.84
C TYR A 286 -15.72 18.34 1.39
N VAL A 287 -14.43 18.46 1.67
CA VAL A 287 -13.47 17.39 1.39
C VAL A 287 -13.26 16.51 2.62
N PHE A 288 -13.01 15.22 2.36
CA PHE A 288 -12.61 14.20 3.32
C PHE A 288 -11.31 13.58 2.82
N ASP A 289 -10.26 14.41 2.75
CA ASP A 289 -9.00 13.99 2.15
C ASP A 289 -8.10 13.32 3.18
N SER A 290 -7.49 12.22 2.80
CA SER A 290 -6.47 11.55 3.61
C SER A 290 -5.17 11.41 2.84
N PHE A 291 -4.04 11.62 3.52
CA PHE A 291 -2.70 11.42 2.97
C PHE A 291 -1.92 10.51 3.89
N ILE A 292 -1.23 9.53 3.32
CA ILE A 292 -0.32 8.68 4.07
C ILE A 292 1.11 9.12 3.80
N ILE A 293 1.81 9.48 4.87
CA ILE A 293 3.18 9.99 4.80
C ILE A 293 4.14 9.23 5.72
N THR A 294 5.42 9.31 5.42
CA THR A 294 6.51 8.89 6.32
C THR A 294 7.61 9.95 6.35
N GLU A 295 8.53 9.81 7.29
CA GLU A 295 9.84 10.46 7.22
C GLU A 295 10.59 9.97 5.96
N LEU A 296 11.61 10.72 5.49
CA LEU A 296 12.39 10.32 4.31
C LEU A 296 13.11 8.96 4.47
N ASN A 297 13.35 8.54 5.69
CA ASN A 297 13.92 7.21 6.01
C ASN A 297 12.88 6.10 6.10
N GLY A 298 11.61 6.39 5.80
CA GLY A 298 10.51 5.44 5.84
C GLY A 298 9.89 5.20 7.22
N GLU A 299 10.36 5.89 8.27
CA GLU A 299 9.80 5.80 9.61
C GLU A 299 8.50 6.61 9.76
N LEU A 300 7.72 6.28 10.79
CA LEU A 300 6.56 7.06 11.19
C LEU A 300 6.96 8.47 11.65
N VAL A 301 6.11 9.46 11.35
CA VAL A 301 6.36 10.85 11.74
C VAL A 301 6.31 11.01 13.26
N ARG A 302 7.35 11.63 13.83
CA ARG A 302 7.48 11.87 15.27
C ARG A 302 6.44 12.89 15.77
N SER A 303 6.05 12.77 17.03
CA SER A 303 4.97 13.58 17.63
C SER A 303 5.17 15.10 17.51
N GLU A 304 6.39 15.59 17.63
CA GLU A 304 6.71 17.02 17.50
C GLU A 304 6.51 17.51 16.08
N ARG A 305 6.98 16.74 15.10
CA ARG A 305 6.85 17.05 13.68
C ARG A 305 5.41 16.93 13.19
N ARG A 306 4.63 15.99 13.75
CA ARG A 306 3.18 15.90 13.49
C ARG A 306 2.46 17.18 13.90
N ARG A 307 2.70 17.68 15.13
CA ARG A 307 2.08 18.93 15.61
C ARG A 307 2.48 20.14 14.78
N GLU A 308 3.76 20.22 14.40
CA GLU A 308 4.25 21.28 13.52
C GLU A 308 3.57 21.25 12.15
N LEU A 309 3.48 20.07 11.52
CA LEU A 309 2.85 19.90 10.22
C LEU A 309 1.35 20.20 10.28
N GLU A 310 0.65 19.76 11.34
CA GLU A 310 -0.77 20.03 11.57
C GLU A 310 -1.02 21.54 11.65
N ALA A 311 -0.25 22.26 12.43
CA ALA A 311 -0.37 23.73 12.56
C ALA A 311 -0.10 24.45 11.22
N VAL A 312 0.94 24.03 10.48
CA VAL A 312 1.29 24.65 9.20
C VAL A 312 0.23 24.37 8.13
N LEU A 313 -0.27 23.14 8.02
CA LEU A 313 -1.34 22.79 7.08
C LEU A 313 -2.62 23.57 7.39
N THR A 314 -3.02 23.65 8.65
CA THR A 314 -4.20 24.42 9.07
C THR A 314 -4.07 25.90 8.67
N SER A 315 -2.94 26.52 8.94
CA SER A 315 -2.65 27.93 8.55
C SER A 315 -2.71 28.13 7.02
N VAL A 316 -2.10 27.21 6.25
CA VAL A 316 -2.10 27.26 4.77
C VAL A 316 -3.51 27.14 4.20
N LEU A 317 -4.33 26.26 4.78
CA LEU A 317 -5.69 26.02 4.31
C LEU A 317 -6.65 27.15 4.71
N LEU A 318 -6.43 27.81 5.84
CA LEU A 318 -7.13 29.03 6.23
C LEU A 318 -6.70 30.27 5.43
N GLY A 319 -5.68 30.15 4.56
CA GLY A 319 -5.19 31.26 3.74
C GLY A 319 -4.35 32.28 4.50
N GLU A 320 -3.84 31.91 5.68
CA GLU A 320 -2.94 32.74 6.46
C GLU A 320 -1.56 32.85 5.78
N LYS A 321 -0.96 34.05 5.80
CA LYS A 321 0.39 34.25 5.29
C LYS A 321 1.42 33.60 6.20
N LEU A 322 1.96 32.46 5.78
CA LEU A 322 3.14 31.88 6.42
C LEU A 322 4.35 32.81 6.23
N PRO A 323 5.22 32.96 7.26
CA PRO A 323 6.49 33.63 7.08
C PRO A 323 7.27 32.90 5.97
N SER A 324 7.72 33.64 4.96
CA SER A 324 8.28 33.22 3.67
C SER A 324 8.95 31.83 3.67
N MET A 325 8.21 30.80 3.19
CA MET A 325 8.83 29.53 2.80
C MET A 325 9.41 29.69 1.39
N SER A 326 10.71 29.59 1.25
CA SER A 326 11.32 29.51 -0.08
C SER A 326 10.95 28.16 -0.69
N PHE A 327 10.07 28.17 -1.68
CA PHE A 327 9.74 26.99 -2.49
C PHE A 327 10.99 26.62 -3.31
N ALA A 328 11.75 25.64 -2.85
CA ALA A 328 12.75 25.01 -3.69
C ALA A 328 12.02 24.30 -4.83
N ASN A 329 12.35 24.65 -6.07
CA ASN A 329 11.85 24.04 -7.30
C ASN A 329 12.01 22.52 -7.23
N ASN A 330 10.97 21.80 -6.93
CA ASN A 330 10.99 20.35 -6.79
C ASN A 330 10.71 19.68 -8.14
N ARG A 331 11.77 19.20 -8.80
CA ARG A 331 11.70 18.35 -10.00
C ARG A 331 11.12 16.93 -9.74
N GLN A 332 10.51 16.68 -8.58
CA GLN A 332 9.97 15.37 -8.22
C GLN A 332 8.51 15.14 -8.61
N LEU A 333 7.81 16.13 -9.21
CA LEU A 333 6.43 15.99 -9.67
C LEU A 333 6.27 15.29 -11.03
N GLN A 334 7.33 14.74 -11.64
CA GLN A 334 7.29 14.13 -12.98
C GLN A 334 6.94 12.62 -12.99
N HIS A 335 6.49 12.03 -11.89
CA HIS A 335 6.17 10.60 -11.83
C HIS A 335 4.70 10.27 -11.48
N PHE A 336 3.80 11.24 -11.59
CA PHE A 336 2.36 11.02 -11.45
C PHE A 336 1.60 11.36 -12.76
N THR A 337 1.99 10.70 -13.85
CA THR A 337 1.15 10.57 -15.07
C THR A 337 1.36 9.17 -15.62
#